data_e11b2f37b53d5b99e5de570149cdb1d4
#
_entry.id   e11b2f37b53d5b99e5de570149cdb1d4
#
_cell.length_a   1.000
_cell.length_b   1.000
_cell.length_c   1.000
_cell.angle_alpha   90.00
_cell.angle_beta   90.00
_cell.angle_gamma   90.00
#
_symmetry.space_group_name_H-M   'P 1'
#
loop_
_entity.id
_entity.type
_entity.pdbx_description
1 polymer ?
#
loop_
_entity_poly.entity_id
_entity_poly.type
_entity_poly.pdbx_seq_one_letter_code
_entity_poly.pdbx_strand_id
1 'polypeptide(L)'
;METPKKNKNEQIENLLENAQQALSQDHLLYPKETSAYAYLALALELNPDDENAKRGLEQVVERYIELAIEAIGRRQLNRAKSMLDRAKLVDKNHPSVLPTENQLKLVINSDLSTLKLNGPKIDDAARNSISKFGSLAKRRDCRFIIYAANDQQGRSIYQLLKNDQAELKIKAQIKLRLPMQIERQCVKP
;
A
#
# COMPACT_ATOMS: atom_id res chain seq x y z
N MET A 1 46.80 17.38 19.48
CA MET A 1 45.47 17.68 20.07
C MET A 1 44.49 17.89 18.92
N GLU A 2 43.58 16.95 18.68
CA GLU A 2 42.51 17.12 17.73
C GLU A 2 41.56 18.22 18.20
N THR A 3 41.19 19.10 17.28
CA THR A 3 40.29 20.20 17.63
C THR A 3 38.88 19.66 17.94
N PRO A 4 38.12 20.26 18.89
CA PRO A 4 36.76 19.80 19.28
C PRO A 4 35.79 19.69 18.10
N LYS A 5 35.98 20.50 17.07
CA LYS A 5 35.15 20.46 15.82
C LYS A 5 35.44 19.22 14.96
N LYS A 6 36.71 18.74 14.89
CA LYS A 6 37.06 17.56 14.10
C LYS A 6 36.43 16.29 14.69
N ASN A 7 36.49 16.17 16.02
CA ASN A 7 35.86 15.04 16.72
C ASN A 7 34.33 15.00 16.52
N LYS A 8 33.66 16.17 16.54
CA LYS A 8 32.20 16.26 16.37
C LYS A 8 31.76 15.84 14.97
N ASN A 9 32.45 16.24 13.93
CA ASN A 9 32.12 15.86 12.56
C ASN A 9 32.29 14.35 12.34
N GLU A 10 33.37 13.78 12.87
CA GLU A 10 33.60 12.34 12.79
C GLU A 10 32.51 11.54 13.54
N GLN A 11 32.03 12.05 14.68
CA GLN A 11 30.88 11.43 15.37
C GLN A 11 29.62 11.46 14.56
N ILE A 12 29.31 12.59 13.88
CA ILE A 12 28.13 12.71 13.01
C ILE A 12 28.25 11.73 11.83
N GLU A 13 29.39 11.65 11.16
CA GLU A 13 29.62 10.72 10.06
C GLU A 13 29.38 9.28 10.49
N ASN A 14 29.92 8.84 11.62
CA ASN A 14 29.69 7.50 12.18
C ASN A 14 28.20 7.24 12.49
N LEU A 15 27.48 8.23 13.00
CA LEU A 15 26.04 8.12 13.26
C LEU A 15 25.25 7.99 11.97
N LEU A 16 25.59 8.74 10.93
CA LEU A 16 24.95 8.65 9.62
C LEU A 16 25.21 7.30 8.93
N GLU A 17 26.40 6.75 9.03
CA GLU A 17 26.74 5.41 8.53
C GLU A 17 25.93 4.33 9.25
N ASN A 18 25.85 4.39 10.59
CA ASN A 18 25.02 3.46 11.38
C ASN A 18 23.53 3.59 11.03
N ALA A 19 23.05 4.81 10.81
CA ALA A 19 21.70 5.06 10.38
C ALA A 19 21.40 4.43 9.01
N GLN A 20 22.31 4.59 8.06
CA GLN A 20 22.18 4.00 6.72
C GLN A 20 22.19 2.48 6.76
N GLN A 21 23.03 1.87 7.61
CA GLN A 21 23.05 0.44 7.83
C GLN A 21 21.70 -0.04 8.42
N ALA A 22 21.20 0.65 9.44
CA ALA A 22 19.91 0.34 10.06
C ALA A 22 18.74 0.48 9.07
N LEU A 23 18.73 1.52 8.23
CA LEU A 23 17.77 1.70 7.14
C LEU A 23 17.77 0.50 6.18
N SER A 24 18.95 0.04 5.75
CA SER A 24 19.09 -1.09 4.84
C SER A 24 18.53 -2.41 5.39
N GLN A 25 18.42 -2.52 6.71
CA GLN A 25 17.89 -3.67 7.44
C GLN A 25 16.44 -3.49 7.90
N ASP A 26 15.75 -2.43 7.48
CA ASP A 26 14.42 -2.04 7.98
C ASP A 26 14.34 -1.84 9.51
N HIS A 27 15.47 -1.58 10.16
CA HIS A 27 15.53 -1.18 11.58
C HIS A 27 15.19 0.30 11.73
N LEU A 28 13.96 0.68 11.40
CA LEU A 28 13.54 2.08 11.25
C LEU A 28 13.39 2.81 12.60
N LEU A 29 12.51 2.29 13.48
CA LEU A 29 12.26 2.79 14.85
C LEU A 29 12.63 1.77 15.93
N TYR A 30 12.87 0.54 15.54
CA TYR A 30 13.21 -0.57 16.46
C TYR A 30 14.36 -1.39 15.88
N PRO A 31 15.29 -1.89 16.75
CA PRO A 31 15.36 -1.66 18.20
C PRO A 31 15.55 -0.17 18.54
N LYS A 32 15.07 0.29 19.71
CA LYS A 32 15.02 1.73 20.04
C LYS A 32 16.39 2.39 20.00
N GLU A 33 17.41 1.72 20.50
CA GLU A 33 18.76 2.26 20.67
C GLU A 33 19.63 2.16 19.41
N THR A 34 19.28 1.26 18.49
CA THR A 34 20.06 0.94 17.27
C THR A 34 19.24 1.07 15.99
N SER A 35 18.16 1.83 16.04
CA SER A 35 17.34 2.14 14.87
C SER A 35 17.93 3.28 14.04
N ALA A 36 17.57 3.36 12.78
CA ALA A 36 17.91 4.49 11.93
C ALA A 36 17.48 5.82 12.54
N TYR A 37 16.26 5.88 13.09
CA TYR A 37 15.75 7.06 13.78
C TYR A 37 16.61 7.46 14.96
N ALA A 38 17.07 6.51 15.80
CA ALA A 38 17.89 6.82 16.97
C ALA A 38 19.23 7.45 16.57
N TYR A 39 19.91 6.88 15.58
CA TYR A 39 21.17 7.41 15.10
C TYR A 39 21.01 8.80 14.45
N LEU A 40 19.95 9.00 13.65
CA LEU A 40 19.67 10.28 13.02
C LEU A 40 19.30 11.36 14.05
N ALA A 41 18.53 11.01 15.07
CA ALA A 41 18.21 11.93 16.17
C ALA A 41 19.46 12.37 16.91
N LEU A 42 20.38 11.44 17.23
CA LEU A 42 21.68 11.77 17.86
C LEU A 42 22.53 12.66 16.94
N ALA A 43 22.54 12.43 15.64
CA ALA A 43 23.26 13.28 14.70
C ALA A 43 22.68 14.72 14.70
N LEU A 44 21.36 14.87 14.76
CA LEU A 44 20.69 16.17 14.84
C LEU A 44 20.86 16.86 16.22
N GLU A 45 21.02 16.10 17.31
CA GLU A 45 21.40 16.66 18.60
C GLU A 45 22.80 17.29 18.54
N LEU A 46 23.72 16.67 17.81
CA LEU A 46 25.04 17.23 17.57
C LEU A 46 25.00 18.40 16.60
N ASN A 47 24.28 18.29 15.49
CA ASN A 47 24.14 19.33 14.47
C ASN A 47 22.67 19.42 13.98
N PRO A 48 21.86 20.33 14.54
CA PRO A 48 20.46 20.47 14.16
C PRO A 48 20.23 20.82 12.68
N ASP A 49 21.23 21.36 12.01
CA ASP A 49 21.15 21.77 10.61
C ASP A 49 21.76 20.73 9.65
N ASP A 50 22.07 19.52 10.12
CA ASP A 50 22.62 18.48 9.28
C ASP A 50 21.61 17.98 8.24
N GLU A 51 21.84 18.33 6.99
CA GLU A 51 20.94 18.00 5.88
C GLU A 51 20.92 16.49 5.54
N ASN A 52 22.00 15.75 5.88
CA ASN A 52 22.03 14.31 5.66
C ASN A 52 21.16 13.60 6.69
N ALA A 53 21.22 14.04 7.95
CA ALA A 53 20.37 13.50 9.02
C ALA A 53 18.88 13.81 8.75
N LYS A 54 18.54 15.04 8.30
CA LYS A 54 17.17 15.40 7.92
C LYS A 54 16.65 14.51 6.79
N ARG A 55 17.44 14.35 5.72
CA ARG A 55 17.09 13.43 4.61
C ARG A 55 16.96 11.99 5.06
N GLY A 56 17.78 11.55 6.00
CA GLY A 56 17.66 10.22 6.60
C GLY A 56 16.32 10.03 7.31
N LEU A 57 15.83 11.03 8.05
CA LEU A 57 14.49 10.97 8.66
C LEU A 57 13.37 10.92 7.61
N GLU A 58 13.48 11.67 6.52
CA GLU A 58 12.55 11.56 5.39
C GLU A 58 12.51 10.14 4.84
N GLN A 59 13.68 9.50 4.63
CA GLN A 59 13.77 8.11 4.17
C GLN A 59 13.12 7.12 5.16
N VAL A 60 13.24 7.33 6.47
CA VAL A 60 12.54 6.53 7.48
C VAL A 60 11.02 6.64 7.29
N VAL A 61 10.50 7.85 7.10
CA VAL A 61 9.07 8.08 6.85
C VAL A 61 8.63 7.42 5.56
N GLU A 62 9.34 7.66 4.46
CA GLU A 62 9.04 7.10 3.15
C GLU A 62 8.98 5.57 3.20
N ARG A 63 9.95 4.95 3.90
CA ARG A 63 9.95 3.48 4.04
C ARG A 63 8.73 2.96 4.79
N TYR A 64 8.28 3.62 5.85
CA TYR A 64 7.03 3.27 6.53
C TYR A 64 5.80 3.47 5.64
N ILE A 65 5.78 4.50 4.82
CA ILE A 65 4.71 4.74 3.84
C ILE A 65 4.67 3.62 2.78
N GLU A 66 5.81 3.20 2.25
CA GLU A 66 5.91 2.06 1.34
C GLU A 66 5.32 0.78 1.97
N LEU A 67 5.75 0.45 3.20
CA LEU A 67 5.24 -0.70 3.95
C LEU A 67 3.74 -0.60 4.22
N ALA A 68 3.21 0.61 4.44
CA ALA A 68 1.78 0.84 4.60
C ALA A 68 1.02 0.59 3.28
N ILE A 69 1.51 1.12 2.16
CA ILE A 69 0.92 0.93 0.83
C ILE A 69 0.91 -0.56 0.45
N GLU A 70 2.01 -1.26 0.70
CA GLU A 70 2.10 -2.71 0.48
C GLU A 70 1.07 -3.49 1.31
N ALA A 71 0.95 -3.14 2.59
CA ALA A 71 -0.03 -3.74 3.49
C ALA A 71 -1.48 -3.42 3.07
N ILE A 72 -1.76 -2.21 2.57
CA ILE A 72 -3.06 -1.84 1.98
C ILE A 72 -3.36 -2.73 0.77
N GLY A 73 -2.40 -2.90 -0.14
CA GLY A 73 -2.54 -3.74 -1.31
C GLY A 73 -2.84 -5.21 -0.98
N ARG A 74 -2.28 -5.70 0.11
CA ARG A 74 -2.52 -7.06 0.65
C ARG A 74 -3.73 -7.14 1.59
N ARG A 75 -4.47 -6.04 1.78
CA ARG A 75 -5.60 -5.87 2.73
C ARG A 75 -5.24 -6.23 4.18
N GLN A 76 -4.00 -6.07 4.55
CA GLN A 76 -3.51 -6.18 5.94
C GLN A 76 -3.75 -4.85 6.68
N LEU A 77 -5.03 -4.49 6.88
CA LEU A 77 -5.43 -3.13 7.29
C LEU A 77 -4.86 -2.71 8.64
N ASN A 78 -4.77 -3.63 9.61
CA ASN A 78 -4.16 -3.35 10.91
C ASN A 78 -2.65 -3.07 10.78
N ARG A 79 -1.96 -3.83 9.91
CA ARG A 79 -0.54 -3.59 9.61
C ARG A 79 -0.34 -2.26 8.92
N ALA A 80 -1.17 -1.95 7.91
CA ALA A 80 -1.12 -0.66 7.22
C ALA A 80 -1.28 0.52 8.18
N LYS A 81 -2.27 0.43 9.08
CA LYS A 81 -2.47 1.44 10.13
C LYS A 81 -1.24 1.58 11.03
N SER A 82 -0.69 0.46 11.51
CA SER A 82 0.52 0.47 12.34
C SER A 82 1.72 1.10 11.65
N MET A 83 1.92 0.85 10.34
CA MET A 83 3.02 1.47 9.58
C MET A 83 2.81 2.98 9.44
N LEU A 84 1.58 3.42 9.12
CA LEU A 84 1.24 4.84 9.07
C LEU A 84 1.41 5.55 10.42
N ASP A 85 1.00 4.91 11.51
CA ASP A 85 1.17 5.47 12.85
C ASP A 85 2.67 5.65 13.18
N ARG A 86 3.52 4.72 12.76
CA ARG A 86 4.99 4.84 12.90
C ARG A 86 5.57 5.93 12.02
N ALA A 87 5.13 6.08 10.77
CA ALA A 87 5.53 7.19 9.90
C ALA A 87 5.23 8.54 10.57
N LYS A 88 4.04 8.69 11.16
CA LYS A 88 3.62 9.91 11.87
C LYS A 88 4.39 10.18 13.16
N LEU A 89 4.96 9.17 13.80
CA LEU A 89 5.84 9.37 14.96
C LEU A 89 7.14 10.07 14.55
N VAL A 90 7.61 9.86 13.33
CA VAL A 90 8.82 10.51 12.80
C VAL A 90 8.47 11.89 12.25
N ASP A 91 7.53 11.97 11.31
CA ASP A 91 7.00 13.23 10.78
C ASP A 91 5.52 13.09 10.40
N LYS A 92 4.66 13.71 11.23
CA LYS A 92 3.20 13.74 11.00
C LYS A 92 2.78 14.60 9.81
N ASN A 93 3.62 15.55 9.40
CA ASN A 93 3.32 16.52 8.35
C ASN A 93 3.92 16.12 6.99
N HIS A 94 4.60 14.97 6.92
CA HIS A 94 5.17 14.51 5.66
C HIS A 94 4.08 14.38 4.57
N PRO A 95 4.32 14.89 3.34
CA PRO A 95 3.30 15.02 2.29
C PRO A 95 2.63 13.69 1.89
N SER A 96 3.31 12.56 2.05
CA SER A 96 2.77 11.24 1.73
C SER A 96 1.86 10.63 2.80
N VAL A 97 1.84 11.18 4.03
CA VAL A 97 1.05 10.62 5.13
C VAL A 97 -0.45 10.72 4.84
N LEU A 98 -0.95 11.92 4.57
CA LEU A 98 -2.38 12.15 4.36
C LEU A 98 -2.95 11.40 3.15
N PRO A 99 -2.29 11.37 1.97
CA PRO A 99 -2.75 10.57 0.84
C PRO A 99 -2.85 9.08 1.17
N THR A 100 -1.87 8.52 1.90
CA THR A 100 -1.85 7.10 2.27
C THR A 100 -2.93 6.78 3.32
N GLU A 101 -3.19 7.67 4.27
CA GLU A 101 -4.33 7.54 5.19
C GLU A 101 -5.67 7.52 4.47
N ASN A 102 -5.85 8.41 3.49
CA ASN A 102 -7.07 8.45 2.70
C ASN A 102 -7.24 7.16 1.87
N GLN A 103 -6.15 6.63 1.31
CA GLN A 103 -6.17 5.35 0.63
C GLN A 103 -6.56 4.21 1.58
N LEU A 104 -6.02 4.16 2.79
CA LEU A 104 -6.38 3.19 3.81
C LEU A 104 -7.86 3.30 4.19
N LYS A 105 -8.37 4.51 4.42
CA LYS A 105 -9.80 4.76 4.72
C LYS A 105 -10.71 4.26 3.60
N LEU A 106 -10.36 4.51 2.33
CA LEU A 106 -11.13 4.01 1.18
C LEU A 106 -11.20 2.48 1.18
N VAL A 107 -10.09 1.80 1.49
CA VAL A 107 -10.06 0.33 1.52
C VAL A 107 -10.80 -0.23 2.74
N ILE A 108 -10.71 0.41 3.91
CA ILE A 108 -11.50 0.04 5.10
C ILE A 108 -13.00 0.16 4.82
N ASN A 109 -13.41 1.23 4.12
CA ASN A 109 -14.81 1.50 3.80
C ASN A 109 -15.29 0.78 2.53
N SER A 110 -14.54 -0.17 1.99
CA SER A 110 -14.92 -0.95 0.84
C SER A 110 -15.28 -2.39 1.21
N ASP A 111 -16.36 -2.91 0.62
CA ASP A 111 -16.67 -4.33 0.63
C ASP A 111 -15.90 -5.02 -0.50
N LEU A 112 -15.01 -5.94 -0.16
CA LEU A 112 -14.36 -6.81 -1.13
C LEU A 112 -15.06 -8.17 -1.15
N SER A 113 -15.56 -8.55 -2.31
CA SER A 113 -16.09 -9.89 -2.56
C SER A 113 -15.31 -10.51 -3.73
N THR A 114 -15.04 -11.81 -3.64
CA THR A 114 -14.34 -12.55 -4.69
C THR A 114 -15.18 -13.71 -5.17
N LEU A 115 -15.40 -13.80 -6.49
CA LEU A 115 -15.97 -14.96 -7.16
C LEU A 115 -14.84 -15.72 -7.86
N LYS A 116 -14.52 -16.91 -7.36
CA LYS A 116 -13.58 -17.82 -8.01
C LYS A 116 -14.30 -18.62 -9.09
N LEU A 117 -13.67 -18.77 -10.25
CA LEU A 117 -14.21 -19.54 -11.38
C LEU A 117 -13.44 -20.86 -11.47
N ASN A 118 -14.19 -21.96 -11.51
CA ASN A 118 -13.64 -23.30 -11.56
C ASN A 118 -13.27 -23.69 -13.00
N GLY A 119 -12.00 -23.53 -13.36
CA GLY A 119 -11.48 -23.93 -14.67
C GLY A 119 -11.51 -22.83 -15.75
N PRO A 120 -10.93 -23.12 -16.91
CA PRO A 120 -10.72 -22.13 -17.97
C PRO A 120 -11.96 -21.86 -18.85
N LYS A 121 -13.02 -22.68 -18.73
CA LYS A 121 -14.24 -22.51 -19.52
C LYS A 121 -15.34 -21.85 -18.71
N ILE A 122 -16.04 -20.92 -19.32
CA ILE A 122 -17.24 -20.27 -18.75
C ILE A 122 -18.45 -21.08 -19.17
N ASP A 123 -18.80 -22.09 -18.38
CA ASP A 123 -20.02 -22.89 -18.54
C ASP A 123 -21.28 -22.10 -18.07
N ASP A 124 -22.43 -22.71 -18.18
CA ASP A 124 -23.71 -22.04 -17.82
C ASP A 124 -23.81 -21.76 -16.32
N ALA A 125 -23.22 -22.61 -15.47
CA ALA A 125 -23.16 -22.38 -14.03
C ALA A 125 -22.29 -21.17 -13.69
N ALA A 126 -21.12 -21.06 -14.34
CA ALA A 126 -20.24 -19.92 -14.24
C ALA A 126 -20.92 -18.64 -14.77
N ARG A 127 -21.62 -18.70 -15.91
CA ARG A 127 -22.40 -17.56 -16.47
C ARG A 127 -23.42 -17.03 -15.48
N ASN A 128 -24.22 -17.91 -14.90
CA ASN A 128 -25.22 -17.55 -13.89
C ASN A 128 -24.58 -16.93 -12.64
N SER A 129 -23.48 -17.51 -12.18
CA SER A 129 -22.75 -17.00 -11.02
C SER A 129 -22.15 -15.60 -11.27
N ILE A 130 -21.57 -15.37 -12.45
CA ILE A 130 -21.02 -14.07 -12.85
C ILE A 130 -22.13 -13.02 -12.95
N SER A 131 -23.24 -13.35 -13.61
CA SER A 131 -24.38 -12.46 -13.78
C SER A 131 -24.98 -12.07 -12.41
N LYS A 132 -25.18 -13.04 -11.51
CA LYS A 132 -25.62 -12.80 -10.13
C LYS A 132 -24.63 -11.94 -9.36
N PHE A 133 -23.33 -12.18 -9.53
CA PHE A 133 -22.28 -11.39 -8.88
C PHE A 133 -22.29 -9.93 -9.35
N GLY A 134 -22.54 -9.70 -10.64
CA GLY A 134 -22.70 -8.36 -11.23
C GLY A 134 -23.97 -7.65 -10.75
N SER A 135 -25.09 -8.36 -10.61
CA SER A 135 -26.37 -7.77 -10.23
C SER A 135 -26.36 -7.10 -8.86
N LEU A 136 -25.54 -7.61 -7.93
CA LEU A 136 -25.36 -7.02 -6.60
C LEU A 136 -24.69 -5.63 -6.64
N ALA A 137 -24.02 -5.28 -7.73
CA ALA A 137 -23.37 -3.99 -7.91
C ALA A 137 -24.34 -2.86 -8.33
N LYS A 138 -25.56 -3.19 -8.74
CA LYS A 138 -26.55 -2.21 -9.26
C LYS A 138 -26.94 -1.10 -8.27
N ARG A 139 -26.78 -1.34 -6.98
CA ARG A 139 -27.20 -0.43 -5.91
C ARG A 139 -26.05 0.31 -5.24
N ARG A 140 -24.80 0.09 -5.70
CA ARG A 140 -23.59 0.62 -5.06
C ARG A 140 -22.57 1.03 -6.12
N ASP A 141 -21.76 2.03 -5.83
CA ASP A 141 -20.57 2.33 -6.65
C ASP A 141 -19.54 1.21 -6.45
N CYS A 142 -19.48 0.29 -7.42
CA CYS A 142 -18.56 -0.86 -7.36
C CYS A 142 -17.54 -0.79 -8.48
N ARG A 143 -16.33 -1.23 -8.17
CA ARG A 143 -15.27 -1.50 -9.13
C ARG A 143 -15.03 -3.00 -9.20
N PHE A 144 -14.79 -3.51 -10.41
CA PHE A 144 -14.46 -4.90 -10.65
C PHE A 144 -13.02 -5.04 -11.13
N ILE A 145 -12.34 -6.10 -10.67
CA ILE A 145 -11.09 -6.58 -11.26
C ILE A 145 -11.36 -7.99 -11.76
N ILE A 146 -11.19 -8.19 -13.06
CA ILE A 146 -11.44 -9.45 -13.74
C ILE A 146 -10.08 -10.09 -14.03
N TYR A 147 -9.80 -11.23 -13.44
CA TYR A 147 -8.63 -12.04 -13.74
C TYR A 147 -9.03 -13.12 -14.74
N ALA A 148 -8.43 -13.11 -15.92
CA ALA A 148 -8.74 -14.00 -17.02
C ALA A 148 -7.48 -14.54 -17.69
N ALA A 149 -7.59 -15.68 -18.38
CA ALA A 149 -6.47 -16.26 -19.10
C ALA A 149 -6.08 -15.47 -20.35
N ASN A 150 -7.05 -14.81 -20.98
CA ASN A 150 -6.86 -13.98 -22.16
C ASN A 150 -7.90 -12.83 -22.23
N ASP A 151 -7.66 -11.88 -23.12
CA ASP A 151 -8.51 -10.67 -23.25
C ASP A 151 -9.94 -11.00 -23.70
N GLN A 152 -10.12 -11.94 -24.63
CA GLN A 152 -11.44 -12.37 -25.10
C GLN A 152 -12.30 -12.90 -23.94
N GLN A 153 -11.71 -13.70 -23.08
CA GLN A 153 -12.36 -14.24 -21.90
C GLN A 153 -12.70 -13.14 -20.88
N GLY A 154 -11.77 -12.20 -20.67
CA GLY A 154 -12.01 -11.06 -19.81
C GLY A 154 -13.16 -10.18 -20.29
N ARG A 155 -13.26 -9.94 -21.59
CA ARG A 155 -14.38 -9.20 -22.21
C ARG A 155 -15.70 -9.95 -22.09
N SER A 156 -15.70 -11.29 -22.27
CA SER A 156 -16.90 -12.11 -22.08
C SER A 156 -17.41 -12.04 -20.63
N ILE A 157 -16.51 -12.12 -19.65
CA ILE A 157 -16.84 -11.94 -18.22
C ILE A 157 -17.42 -10.55 -17.99
N TYR A 158 -16.82 -9.51 -18.55
CA TYR A 158 -17.31 -8.13 -18.43
C TYR A 158 -18.74 -7.98 -18.94
N GLN A 159 -19.06 -8.58 -20.09
CA GLN A 159 -20.43 -8.54 -20.63
C GLN A 159 -21.43 -9.27 -19.72
N LEU A 160 -21.05 -10.42 -19.17
CA LEU A 160 -21.88 -11.16 -18.21
C LEU A 160 -22.11 -10.36 -16.90
N LEU A 161 -21.11 -9.63 -16.42
CA LEU A 161 -21.26 -8.74 -15.25
C LEU A 161 -22.28 -7.62 -15.50
N LYS A 162 -22.37 -7.11 -16.74
CA LYS A 162 -23.37 -6.12 -17.14
C LYS A 162 -24.78 -6.70 -17.17
N ASN A 163 -24.92 -8.03 -17.30
CA ASN A 163 -26.20 -8.74 -17.30
C ASN A 163 -27.22 -8.11 -18.26
N ASP A 164 -26.86 -8.01 -19.55
CA ASP A 164 -27.66 -7.46 -20.66
C ASP A 164 -28.19 -6.02 -20.47
N GLN A 165 -27.75 -5.32 -19.42
CA GLN A 165 -28.10 -3.91 -19.23
C GLN A 165 -27.09 -3.04 -19.96
N ALA A 166 -27.38 -2.69 -21.19
CA ALA A 166 -26.53 -1.89 -22.07
C ALA A 166 -26.17 -0.51 -21.47
N GLU A 167 -27.05 0.04 -20.64
CA GLU A 167 -26.87 1.36 -20.02
C GLU A 167 -26.01 1.37 -18.75
N LEU A 168 -25.78 0.21 -18.14
CA LEU A 168 -25.01 0.16 -16.89
C LEU A 168 -23.51 0.30 -17.16
N LYS A 169 -22.96 1.46 -16.82
CA LYS A 169 -21.51 1.70 -16.83
C LYS A 169 -20.90 1.08 -15.59
N ILE A 170 -20.32 -0.12 -15.69
CA ILE A 170 -19.54 -0.72 -14.62
C ILE A 170 -18.05 -0.33 -14.77
N LYS A 171 -17.41 0.03 -13.67
CA LYS A 171 -15.96 0.27 -13.63
C LYS A 171 -15.28 -1.09 -13.49
N ALA A 172 -14.58 -1.55 -14.55
CA ALA A 172 -13.86 -2.82 -14.51
C ALA A 172 -12.47 -2.69 -15.11
N GLN A 173 -11.53 -3.46 -14.55
CA GLN A 173 -10.17 -3.64 -15.05
C GLN A 173 -9.95 -5.12 -15.33
N ILE A 174 -9.47 -5.46 -16.54
CA ILE A 174 -9.09 -6.83 -16.90
C ILE A 174 -7.58 -6.99 -16.63
N LYS A 175 -7.23 -8.07 -15.93
CA LYS A 175 -5.84 -8.49 -15.69
C LYS A 175 -5.65 -9.91 -16.22
N LEU A 176 -4.67 -10.11 -17.07
CA LEU A 176 -4.34 -11.42 -17.61
C LEU A 176 -3.54 -12.22 -16.61
N ARG A 177 -4.24 -13.05 -15.84
CA ARG A 177 -3.65 -13.86 -14.75
C ARG A 177 -4.57 -15.04 -14.40
N LEU A 178 -3.96 -16.16 -14.04
CA LEU A 178 -4.64 -17.33 -13.46
C LEU A 178 -4.35 -17.41 -11.94
N PRO A 179 -5.23 -18.03 -11.13
CA PRO A 179 -6.53 -18.59 -11.51
C PRO A 179 -7.55 -17.53 -11.89
N MET A 180 -8.55 -17.90 -12.69
CA MET A 180 -9.65 -16.99 -13.06
C MET A 180 -10.50 -16.66 -11.83
N GLN A 181 -10.71 -15.37 -11.62
CA GLN A 181 -11.55 -14.86 -10.54
C GLN A 181 -12.04 -13.46 -10.85
N ILE A 182 -13.06 -13.04 -10.15
CA ILE A 182 -13.59 -11.68 -10.23
C ILE A 182 -13.60 -11.12 -8.82
N GLU A 183 -12.94 -9.99 -8.64
CA GLU A 183 -13.01 -9.21 -7.41
C GLU A 183 -13.98 -8.05 -7.62
N ARG A 184 -14.88 -7.86 -6.66
CA ARG A 184 -15.78 -6.71 -6.60
C ARG A 184 -15.50 -5.93 -5.35
N GLN A 185 -15.19 -4.67 -5.51
CA GLN A 185 -14.99 -3.71 -4.44
C GLN A 185 -16.07 -2.64 -4.51
N CYS A 186 -16.93 -2.59 -3.51
CA CYS A 186 -18.01 -1.60 -3.42
C CYS A 186 -17.79 -0.66 -2.25
N VAL A 187 -18.23 0.59 -2.40
CA VAL A 187 -18.29 1.53 -1.28
C VAL A 187 -19.35 1.01 -0.29
N LYS A 188 -19.04 0.96 1.01
CA LYS A 188 -20.02 0.66 2.04
C LYS A 188 -21.07 1.76 2.09
N PRO A 189 -22.33 1.42 2.34
CA PRO A 189 -23.40 2.42 2.48
C PRO A 189 -23.16 3.33 3.68
#